data_a6c0c450cef4df1c7cde4d18912521a7
#
_entry.id   a6c0c450cef4df1c7cde4d18912521a7
#
_cell.length_a   1.000
_cell.length_b   1.000
_cell.length_c   1.000
_cell.angle_alpha   90.00
_cell.angle_beta   90.00
_cell.angle_gamma   90.00
#
_symmetry.space_group_name_H-M   'P 1'
#
loop_
_entity.id
_entity.type
_entity.pdbx_description
1 polymer ?
#
loop_
_entity_poly.entity_id
_entity_poly.type
_entity_poly.pdbx_seq_one_letter_code
_entity_poly.pdbx_strand_id
1 'polypeptide(L)'
;AGFRFAGVTSMLYYSHGLGESFMSYGDYYNGHQDGDAITYLTLANELIHAVNKNAITIAEEMSGMPGVCYKVEDGGIGFDYRLAMGLPDMWIKLIRERRDEDWSLDNIWHELTARMAATIAYVESHDQALVGDKTIMFRLADARMYTDMDRICHNEVIDRATALHKMLRLLTMSAGGNGYL
;
A
#
# COMPACT_ATOMS: atom_id res chain seq x y z
N ALA A 1 3.56 18.37 7.45
CA ALA A 1 2.16 17.95 7.31
C ALA A 1 1.96 17.42 5.90
N GLY A 2 1.01 16.47 5.71
CA GLY A 2 0.74 15.87 4.42
C GLY A 2 -0.73 15.47 4.30
N PHE A 3 -1.10 15.05 3.10
CA PHE A 3 -2.45 14.61 2.76
C PHE A 3 -2.38 13.24 2.11
N ARG A 4 -3.18 12.29 2.60
CA ARG A 4 -3.48 11.05 1.91
C ARG A 4 -4.83 11.21 1.19
N PHE A 5 -4.83 10.96 -0.10
CA PHE A 5 -6.04 10.89 -0.90
C PHE A 5 -6.48 9.43 -0.98
N ALA A 6 -7.60 9.13 -0.33
CA ALA A 6 -8.18 7.79 -0.36
C ALA A 6 -8.96 7.55 -1.66
N GLY A 7 -8.96 6.30 -2.15
CA GLY A 7 -9.77 5.90 -3.28
C GLY A 7 -9.41 6.55 -4.61
N VAL A 8 -8.17 6.97 -4.83
CA VAL A 8 -7.74 7.63 -6.07
C VAL A 8 -8.02 6.75 -7.29
N THR A 9 -7.81 5.43 -7.22
CA THR A 9 -8.17 4.51 -8.32
C THR A 9 -9.62 4.68 -8.75
N SER A 10 -10.55 4.75 -7.79
CA SER A 10 -11.97 4.88 -8.10
C SER A 10 -12.36 6.27 -8.66
N MET A 11 -11.51 7.27 -8.50
CA MET A 11 -11.67 8.59 -9.11
C MET A 11 -11.13 8.63 -10.54
N LEU A 12 -10.04 7.92 -10.82
CA LEU A 12 -9.34 7.99 -12.10
C LEU A 12 -10.14 7.42 -13.27
N TYR A 13 -11.12 6.54 -13.02
CA TYR A 13 -11.86 5.80 -14.06
C TYR A 13 -13.37 5.88 -13.87
N TYR A 14 -14.11 6.02 -14.96
CA TYR A 14 -15.59 5.97 -14.94
C TYR A 14 -16.14 4.64 -14.41
N SER A 15 -15.41 3.55 -14.62
CA SER A 15 -15.70 2.22 -14.05
C SER A 15 -15.35 2.10 -12.57
N HIS A 16 -14.76 3.14 -11.96
CA HIS A 16 -14.15 3.10 -10.60
C HIS A 16 -13.04 2.06 -10.45
N GLY A 17 -12.42 1.66 -11.56
CA GLY A 17 -11.40 0.60 -11.61
C GLY A 17 -11.96 -0.82 -11.48
N LEU A 18 -13.28 -0.99 -11.52
CA LEU A 18 -13.93 -2.28 -11.39
C LEU A 18 -14.03 -3.00 -12.75
N GLY A 19 -13.60 -4.26 -12.76
CA GLY A 19 -13.68 -5.09 -13.97
C GLY A 19 -12.71 -4.72 -15.09
N GLU A 20 -11.76 -3.83 -14.82
CA GLU A 20 -10.72 -3.46 -15.77
C GLU A 20 -9.44 -4.27 -15.54
N SER A 21 -8.69 -4.48 -16.63
CA SER A 21 -7.39 -5.14 -16.61
C SER A 21 -6.39 -4.22 -17.30
N PHE A 22 -5.32 -3.90 -16.59
CA PHE A 22 -4.26 -3.00 -17.07
C PHE A 22 -3.03 -3.84 -17.44
N MET A 23 -3.05 -4.42 -18.65
CA MET A 23 -2.00 -5.33 -19.15
C MET A 23 -0.98 -4.61 -20.04
N SER A 24 -1.36 -3.46 -20.59
CA SER A 24 -0.51 -2.65 -21.45
C SER A 24 -0.63 -1.16 -21.10
N TYR A 25 0.36 -0.39 -21.55
CA TYR A 25 0.34 1.07 -21.36
C TYR A 25 -0.90 1.72 -21.97
N GLY A 26 -1.39 1.20 -23.11
CA GLY A 26 -2.60 1.69 -23.77
C GLY A 26 -3.88 1.53 -22.96
N ASP A 27 -3.92 0.55 -22.05
CA ASP A 27 -5.12 0.28 -21.24
C ASP A 27 -5.40 1.41 -20.24
N TYR A 28 -4.36 2.13 -19.83
CA TYR A 28 -4.50 3.31 -18.96
C TYR A 28 -5.05 4.54 -19.67
N TYR A 29 -5.05 4.57 -21.03
CA TYR A 29 -5.39 5.75 -21.84
C TYR A 29 -6.38 5.43 -22.96
N ASN A 30 -7.29 4.50 -22.71
CA ASN A 30 -8.28 4.02 -23.68
C ASN A 30 -9.59 4.83 -23.74
N GLY A 31 -9.64 5.98 -23.04
CA GLY A 31 -10.83 6.84 -22.97
C GLY A 31 -11.79 6.51 -21.81
N HIS A 32 -11.43 5.59 -20.94
CA HIS A 32 -12.19 5.26 -19.72
C HIS A 32 -11.80 6.10 -18.50
N GLN A 33 -10.82 7.00 -18.67
CA GLN A 33 -10.37 7.89 -17.60
C GLN A 33 -11.39 9.02 -17.39
N ASP A 34 -11.62 9.35 -16.11
CA ASP A 34 -12.39 10.52 -15.74
C ASP A 34 -11.49 11.77 -15.76
N GLY A 35 -11.59 12.54 -16.85
CA GLY A 35 -10.79 13.75 -17.05
C GLY A 35 -11.07 14.85 -16.02
N ASP A 36 -12.30 14.93 -15.51
CA ASP A 36 -12.67 15.91 -14.48
C ASP A 36 -12.04 15.56 -13.15
N ALA A 37 -12.06 14.29 -12.79
CA ALA A 37 -11.41 13.79 -11.58
C ALA A 37 -9.87 13.95 -11.64
N ILE A 38 -9.25 13.65 -12.78
CA ILE A 38 -7.82 13.88 -13.00
C ILE A 38 -7.49 15.37 -12.85
N THR A 39 -8.28 16.24 -13.43
CA THR A 39 -8.13 17.69 -13.32
C THR A 39 -8.24 18.15 -11.87
N TYR A 40 -9.25 17.64 -11.13
CA TYR A 40 -9.42 17.94 -9.71
C TYR A 40 -8.18 17.52 -8.89
N LEU A 41 -7.70 16.30 -9.09
CA LEU A 41 -6.54 15.79 -8.36
C LEU A 41 -5.27 16.59 -8.67
N THR A 42 -5.07 16.96 -9.92
CA THR A 42 -3.94 17.80 -10.36
C THR A 42 -4.00 19.18 -9.69
N LEU A 43 -5.14 19.86 -9.75
CA LEU A 43 -5.32 21.18 -9.12
C LEU A 43 -5.20 21.11 -7.60
N ALA A 44 -5.67 20.03 -6.97
CA ALA A 44 -5.52 19.82 -5.54
C ALA A 44 -4.05 19.72 -5.13
N ASN A 45 -3.24 18.94 -5.87
CA ASN A 45 -1.80 18.82 -5.62
C ASN A 45 -1.08 20.17 -5.82
N GLU A 46 -1.36 20.88 -6.92
CA GLU A 46 -0.79 22.20 -7.17
C GLU A 46 -1.15 23.20 -6.07
N LEU A 47 -2.42 23.25 -5.65
CA LEU A 47 -2.87 24.14 -4.58
C LEU A 47 -2.18 23.82 -3.25
N ILE A 48 -2.10 22.53 -2.87
CA ILE A 48 -1.44 22.11 -1.64
C ILE A 48 0.01 22.57 -1.61
N HIS A 49 0.75 22.34 -2.69
CA HIS A 49 2.17 22.72 -2.77
C HIS A 49 2.36 24.24 -2.92
N ALA A 50 1.41 24.96 -3.53
CA ALA A 50 1.44 26.41 -3.57
C ALA A 50 1.23 27.04 -2.18
N VAL A 51 0.35 26.46 -1.36
CA VAL A 51 0.11 26.92 0.01
C VAL A 51 1.24 26.48 0.96
N ASN A 52 1.73 25.28 0.80
CA ASN A 52 2.84 24.75 1.59
C ASN A 52 3.71 23.78 0.77
N LYS A 53 4.78 24.30 0.21
CA LYS A 53 5.73 23.55 -0.62
C LYS A 53 6.43 22.36 0.09
N ASN A 54 6.33 22.29 1.43
CA ASN A 54 6.85 21.18 2.22
C ASN A 54 5.75 20.18 2.61
N ALA A 55 4.53 20.37 2.15
CA ALA A 55 3.49 19.35 2.31
C ALA A 55 3.81 18.14 1.43
N ILE A 56 3.36 16.97 1.87
CA ILE A 56 3.48 15.72 1.13
C ILE A 56 2.09 15.25 0.74
N THR A 57 1.91 14.86 -0.52
CA THR A 57 0.67 14.28 -1.03
C THR A 57 0.88 12.82 -1.39
N ILE A 58 -0.02 11.95 -0.95
CA ILE A 58 0.06 10.50 -1.12
C ILE A 58 -1.23 10.00 -1.75
N ALA A 59 -1.12 9.32 -2.88
CA ALA A 59 -2.25 8.69 -3.55
C ALA A 59 -2.45 7.25 -3.07
N GLU A 60 -3.67 6.90 -2.71
CA GLU A 60 -4.10 5.51 -2.61
C GLU A 60 -4.56 5.06 -4.00
N GLU A 61 -3.61 4.53 -4.76
CA GLU A 61 -3.80 4.17 -6.16
C GLU A 61 -3.22 2.77 -6.43
N MET A 62 -4.08 1.83 -6.88
CA MET A 62 -3.73 0.43 -7.05
C MET A 62 -3.73 -0.05 -8.50
N SER A 63 -4.25 0.73 -9.45
CA SER A 63 -4.27 0.34 -10.87
C SER A 63 -2.86 0.33 -11.48
N GLY A 64 -1.94 1.11 -10.91
CA GLY A 64 -0.61 1.30 -11.45
C GLY A 64 -0.54 2.39 -12.51
N MET A 65 -1.53 3.29 -12.59
CA MET A 65 -1.58 4.35 -13.60
C MET A 65 -0.26 5.10 -13.70
N PRO A 66 0.36 5.16 -14.88
CA PRO A 66 1.57 5.94 -15.12
C PRO A 66 1.30 7.44 -14.91
N GLY A 67 2.33 8.15 -14.44
CA GLY A 67 2.23 9.61 -14.30
C GLY A 67 1.54 10.12 -13.02
N VAL A 68 0.96 9.24 -12.17
CA VAL A 68 0.33 9.67 -10.91
C VAL A 68 1.30 10.50 -10.05
N CYS A 69 2.55 10.05 -9.95
CA CYS A 69 3.60 10.73 -9.19
C CYS A 69 4.59 11.51 -10.07
N TYR A 70 4.24 11.83 -11.31
CA TYR A 70 5.03 12.74 -12.12
C TYR A 70 4.58 14.19 -11.86
N LYS A 71 5.48 15.12 -12.05
CA LYS A 71 5.16 16.54 -11.94
C LYS A 71 4.10 16.92 -12.96
N VAL A 72 3.30 17.91 -12.62
CA VAL A 72 2.25 18.44 -13.52
C VAL A 72 2.87 19.01 -14.81
N GLU A 73 4.01 19.68 -14.72
CA GLU A 73 4.77 20.20 -15.87
C GLU A 73 5.24 19.11 -16.84
N ASP A 74 5.42 17.87 -16.35
CA ASP A 74 5.78 16.68 -17.13
C ASP A 74 4.55 15.88 -17.59
N GLY A 75 3.34 16.40 -17.39
CA GLY A 75 2.09 15.75 -17.74
C GLY A 75 1.56 14.77 -16.69
N GLY A 76 2.07 14.82 -15.49
CA GLY A 76 1.61 13.98 -14.37
C GLY A 76 0.49 14.61 -13.55
N ILE A 77 0.00 13.87 -12.56
CA ILE A 77 -1.06 14.31 -11.63
C ILE A 77 -0.47 15.09 -10.44
N GLY A 78 0.82 14.95 -10.17
CA GLY A 78 1.54 15.78 -9.21
C GLY A 78 1.57 15.25 -7.78
N PHE A 79 1.21 13.99 -7.53
CA PHE A 79 1.42 13.39 -6.22
C PHE A 79 2.91 13.17 -5.93
N ASP A 80 3.33 13.38 -4.68
CA ASP A 80 4.71 13.07 -4.27
C ASP A 80 4.93 11.56 -4.18
N TYR A 81 3.94 10.83 -3.66
CA TYR A 81 4.01 9.40 -3.46
C TYR A 81 2.68 8.70 -3.74
N ARG A 82 2.75 7.39 -3.95
CA ARG A 82 1.59 6.50 -3.87
C ARG A 82 1.86 5.34 -2.90
N LEU A 83 0.80 4.74 -2.39
CA LEU A 83 0.91 3.58 -1.50
C LEU A 83 1.34 2.33 -2.28
N ALA A 84 2.25 1.56 -1.71
CA ALA A 84 2.69 0.27 -2.24
C ALA A 84 1.67 -0.84 -1.86
N MET A 85 0.46 -0.78 -2.41
CA MET A 85 -0.70 -1.59 -1.99
C MET A 85 -0.51 -3.10 -2.17
N GLY A 86 0.37 -3.54 -3.06
CA GLY A 86 0.70 -4.96 -3.20
C GLY A 86 1.52 -5.56 -2.04
N LEU A 87 2.12 -4.72 -1.16
CA LEU A 87 2.91 -5.25 -0.03
C LEU A 87 2.07 -5.91 1.05
N PRO A 88 0.98 -5.29 1.56
CA PRO A 88 0.08 -5.96 2.49
C PRO A 88 -0.44 -7.28 1.94
N ASP A 89 -0.84 -7.31 0.67
CA ASP A 89 -1.35 -8.51 0.02
C ASP A 89 -0.28 -9.61 -0.06
N MET A 90 0.95 -9.26 -0.39
CA MET A 90 2.08 -10.19 -0.38
C MET A 90 2.29 -10.78 1.02
N TRP A 91 2.31 -9.94 2.08
CA TRP A 91 2.49 -10.41 3.45
C TRP A 91 1.33 -11.31 3.90
N ILE A 92 0.10 -10.92 3.63
CA ILE A 92 -1.10 -11.71 3.97
C ILE A 92 -1.06 -13.06 3.25
N LYS A 93 -0.75 -13.07 1.96
CA LYS A 93 -0.64 -14.28 1.17
C LYS A 93 0.44 -15.22 1.71
N LEU A 94 1.61 -14.66 2.02
CA LEU A 94 2.74 -15.43 2.53
C LEU A 94 2.41 -16.10 3.87
N ILE A 95 1.83 -15.34 4.82
CA ILE A 95 1.42 -15.85 6.14
C ILE A 95 0.32 -16.91 6.01
N ARG A 96 -0.62 -16.74 5.08
CA ARG A 96 -1.74 -17.66 4.91
C ARG A 96 -1.35 -18.96 4.22
N GLU A 97 -0.44 -18.92 3.25
CA GLU A 97 -0.17 -20.03 2.33
C GLU A 97 1.12 -20.79 2.65
N ARG A 98 1.99 -20.21 3.47
CA ARG A 98 3.32 -20.77 3.76
C ARG A 98 3.63 -20.74 5.25
N ARG A 99 4.32 -21.76 5.70
CA ARG A 99 4.97 -21.74 7.01
C ARG A 99 6.18 -20.81 6.94
N ASP A 100 6.55 -20.16 8.04
CA ASP A 100 7.67 -19.23 8.05
C ASP A 100 9.02 -19.88 7.74
N GLU A 101 9.19 -21.16 8.04
CA GLU A 101 10.38 -21.93 7.65
C GLU A 101 10.53 -22.09 6.13
N ASP A 102 9.41 -21.98 5.40
CA ASP A 102 9.34 -22.16 3.93
C ASP A 102 9.37 -20.80 3.18
N TRP A 103 9.57 -19.70 3.87
CA TRP A 103 9.60 -18.39 3.22
C TRP A 103 10.91 -18.19 2.44
N SER A 104 10.77 -17.84 1.16
CA SER A 104 11.90 -17.48 0.32
C SER A 104 12.32 -16.04 0.58
N LEU A 105 13.51 -15.84 1.14
CA LEU A 105 14.06 -14.51 1.37
C LEU A 105 14.31 -13.75 0.07
N ASP A 106 14.70 -14.45 -1.00
CA ASP A 106 14.90 -13.84 -2.33
C ASP A 106 13.60 -13.26 -2.87
N ASN A 107 12.49 -14.01 -2.74
CA ASN A 107 11.18 -13.51 -3.17
C ASN A 107 10.73 -12.31 -2.33
N ILE A 108 10.89 -12.39 -1.02
CA ILE A 108 10.56 -11.27 -0.12
C ILE A 108 11.39 -10.04 -0.47
N TRP A 109 12.70 -10.22 -0.67
CA TRP A 109 13.59 -9.13 -1.06
C TRP A 109 13.19 -8.52 -2.40
N HIS A 110 12.90 -9.35 -3.39
CA HIS A 110 12.44 -8.90 -4.70
C HIS A 110 11.15 -8.07 -4.59
N GLU A 111 10.16 -8.57 -3.88
CA GLU A 111 8.88 -7.86 -3.68
C GLU A 111 9.04 -6.54 -2.91
N LEU A 112 9.96 -6.48 -1.96
CA LEU A 112 10.24 -5.26 -1.22
C LEU A 112 11.00 -4.21 -2.04
N THR A 113 11.87 -4.64 -2.96
CA THR A 113 12.81 -3.76 -3.67
C THR A 113 12.46 -3.48 -5.12
N ALA A 114 11.71 -4.37 -5.79
CA ALA A 114 11.30 -4.23 -7.20
C ALA A 114 10.16 -3.22 -7.37
N ARG A 115 10.27 -2.04 -6.76
CA ARG A 115 9.21 -1.05 -6.78
C ARG A 115 9.58 0.15 -7.63
N MET A 116 8.54 0.76 -8.19
CA MET A 116 8.67 2.05 -8.85
C MET A 116 9.11 3.10 -7.82
N ALA A 117 9.85 4.09 -8.28
CA ALA A 117 10.15 5.28 -7.47
C ALA A 117 8.86 5.93 -6.94
N ALA A 118 8.97 6.70 -5.87
CA ALA A 118 7.85 7.44 -5.26
C ALA A 118 6.75 6.55 -4.65
N THR A 119 7.11 5.44 -3.98
CA THR A 119 6.17 4.63 -3.22
C THR A 119 6.39 4.73 -1.72
N ILE A 120 5.30 4.65 -0.95
CA ILE A 120 5.31 4.50 0.51
C ILE A 120 4.93 3.06 0.83
N ALA A 121 5.84 2.35 1.51
CA ALA A 121 5.63 0.98 1.93
C ALA A 121 4.79 0.89 3.21
N TYR A 122 4.05 -0.20 3.37
CA TYR A 122 3.34 -0.51 4.61
C TYR A 122 3.04 -2.01 4.69
N VAL A 123 2.85 -2.51 5.90
CA VAL A 123 2.57 -3.92 6.17
C VAL A 123 1.07 -4.20 6.17
N GLU A 124 0.32 -3.32 6.80
CA GLU A 124 -1.14 -3.37 6.87
C GLU A 124 -1.71 -1.98 7.13
N SER A 125 -2.96 -1.75 6.74
CA SER A 125 -3.76 -0.59 7.09
C SER A 125 -5.10 -1.05 7.70
N HIS A 126 -5.98 -0.09 8.01
CA HIS A 126 -7.34 -0.40 8.46
C HIS A 126 -8.17 -1.15 7.40
N ASP A 127 -7.82 -1.03 6.11
CA ASP A 127 -8.55 -1.66 5.01
C ASP A 127 -8.52 -3.18 5.12
N GLN A 128 -7.39 -3.79 5.46
CA GLN A 128 -7.26 -5.24 5.63
C GLN A 128 -8.18 -5.79 6.72
N ALA A 129 -8.44 -5.01 7.76
CA ALA A 129 -9.34 -5.40 8.85
C ALA A 129 -10.83 -5.17 8.52
N LEU A 130 -11.13 -4.13 7.71
CA LEU A 130 -12.51 -3.70 7.42
C LEU A 130 -13.15 -4.45 6.26
N VAL A 131 -12.37 -4.86 5.25
CA VAL A 131 -12.89 -5.48 4.01
C VAL A 131 -12.97 -7.01 4.13
N GLY A 132 -13.28 -7.52 5.29
CA GLY A 132 -13.56 -8.95 5.52
C GLY A 132 -12.33 -9.80 5.77
N ASP A 133 -11.21 -9.17 6.04
CA ASP A 133 -9.97 -9.86 6.38
C ASP A 133 -9.58 -9.64 7.86
N LYS A 134 -8.47 -10.22 8.28
CA LYS A 134 -7.92 -10.11 9.63
C LYS A 134 -6.67 -9.25 9.61
N THR A 135 -6.38 -8.58 10.71
CA THR A 135 -5.06 -7.98 10.91
C THR A 135 -3.97 -9.06 10.88
N ILE A 136 -2.75 -8.66 10.54
CA ILE A 136 -1.60 -9.59 10.51
C ILE A 136 -1.40 -10.27 11.88
N MET A 137 -1.55 -9.53 12.98
CA MET A 137 -1.43 -10.13 14.30
C MET A 137 -2.48 -11.20 14.57
N PHE A 138 -3.75 -10.98 14.16
CA PHE A 138 -4.80 -11.99 14.25
C PHE A 138 -4.54 -13.22 13.37
N ARG A 139 -3.90 -13.03 12.23
CA ARG A 139 -3.51 -14.15 11.36
C ARG A 139 -2.41 -15.00 11.97
N LEU A 140 -1.44 -14.36 12.58
CA LEU A 140 -0.29 -15.04 13.18
C LEU A 140 -0.64 -15.74 14.50
N ALA A 141 -1.49 -15.13 15.33
CA ALA A 141 -1.85 -15.62 16.67
C ALA A 141 -3.17 -16.41 16.69
N ASP A 142 -4.03 -16.23 15.68
CA ASP A 142 -5.36 -16.83 15.54
C ASP A 142 -6.19 -16.75 16.85
N ALA A 143 -6.83 -17.83 17.27
CA ALA A 143 -7.68 -17.86 18.46
C ALA A 143 -6.98 -17.42 19.74
N ARG A 144 -5.66 -17.56 19.82
CA ARG A 144 -4.86 -17.13 20.98
C ARG A 144 -4.86 -15.61 21.20
N MET A 145 -5.21 -14.82 20.19
CA MET A 145 -5.45 -13.37 20.33
C MET A 145 -6.48 -13.01 21.40
N TYR A 146 -7.46 -13.88 21.63
CA TYR A 146 -8.57 -13.60 22.55
C TYR A 146 -8.29 -14.02 23.99
N THR A 147 -7.33 -14.93 24.20
CA THR A 147 -7.12 -15.56 25.51
C THR A 147 -5.73 -15.33 26.09
N ASP A 148 -4.71 -15.18 25.24
CA ASP A 148 -3.32 -15.33 25.66
C ASP A 148 -2.49 -14.05 25.40
N MET A 149 -3.13 -12.92 25.08
CA MET A 149 -2.45 -11.63 24.85
C MET A 149 -2.11 -10.88 26.14
N ASP A 150 -2.22 -11.53 27.27
CA ASP A 150 -1.80 -10.98 28.56
C ASP A 150 -0.26 -10.89 28.62
N ARG A 151 0.22 -9.79 29.17
CA ARG A 151 1.66 -9.52 29.35
C ARG A 151 2.35 -10.53 30.29
N ILE A 152 1.59 -11.20 31.16
CA ILE A 152 2.09 -12.13 32.16
C ILE A 152 2.08 -13.57 31.61
N CYS A 153 1.26 -13.85 30.62
CA CYS A 153 1.11 -15.18 30.02
C CYS A 153 2.21 -15.41 28.98
N HIS A 154 3.11 -16.34 29.23
CA HIS A 154 4.05 -16.79 28.22
C HIS A 154 3.41 -17.88 27.36
N ASN A 155 3.14 -17.55 26.10
CA ASN A 155 2.60 -18.48 25.12
C ASN A 155 3.47 -18.44 23.86
N GLU A 156 4.06 -19.59 23.50
CA GLU A 156 4.99 -19.69 22.36
C GLU A 156 4.36 -19.21 21.05
N VAL A 157 3.05 -19.40 20.85
CA VAL A 157 2.34 -18.93 19.66
C VAL A 157 2.31 -17.40 19.62
N ILE A 158 2.01 -16.75 20.75
CA ILE A 158 1.97 -15.29 20.86
C ILE A 158 3.37 -14.71 20.74
N ASP A 159 4.37 -15.32 21.40
CA ASP A 159 5.75 -14.85 21.33
C ASP A 159 6.28 -14.90 19.88
N ARG A 160 6.02 -16.03 19.19
CA ARG A 160 6.36 -16.21 17.78
C ARG A 160 5.60 -15.21 16.88
N ALA A 161 4.28 -15.06 17.06
CA ALA A 161 3.46 -14.11 16.32
C ALA A 161 3.99 -12.68 16.47
N THR A 162 4.34 -12.30 17.69
CA THR A 162 4.90 -10.97 17.99
C THR A 162 6.27 -10.79 17.33
N ALA A 163 7.14 -11.80 17.35
CA ALA A 163 8.46 -11.75 16.71
C ALA A 163 8.33 -11.60 15.20
N LEU A 164 7.47 -12.40 14.55
CA LEU A 164 7.20 -12.31 13.12
C LEU A 164 6.60 -10.95 12.74
N HIS A 165 5.61 -10.47 13.50
CA HIS A 165 4.99 -9.17 13.24
C HIS A 165 6.02 -8.01 13.29
N LYS A 166 6.92 -8.01 14.27
CA LYS A 166 8.03 -7.05 14.35
C LYS A 166 8.98 -7.18 13.16
N MET A 167 9.31 -8.42 12.78
CA MET A 167 10.20 -8.68 11.64
C MET A 167 9.62 -8.16 10.33
N LEU A 168 8.33 -8.43 10.04
CA LEU A 168 7.67 -7.94 8.83
C LEU A 168 7.72 -6.40 8.75
N ARG A 169 7.41 -5.72 9.86
CA ARG A 169 7.46 -4.26 9.92
C ARG A 169 8.89 -3.75 9.74
N LEU A 170 9.87 -4.36 10.38
CA LEU A 170 11.26 -3.96 10.23
C LEU A 170 11.75 -4.12 8.80
N LEU A 171 11.47 -5.26 8.15
CA LEU A 171 11.86 -5.52 6.78
C LEU A 171 11.19 -4.52 5.82
N THR A 172 9.89 -4.30 5.97
CA THR A 172 9.16 -3.36 5.13
C THR A 172 9.66 -1.92 5.31
N MET A 173 9.89 -1.49 6.55
CA MET A 173 10.42 -0.17 6.87
C MET A 173 11.85 0.03 6.33
N SER A 174 12.67 -1.02 6.33
CA SER A 174 14.08 -0.93 5.94
C SER A 174 14.30 -1.02 4.43
N ALA A 175 13.47 -1.78 3.71
CA ALA A 175 13.67 -2.12 2.30
C ALA A 175 12.51 -1.71 1.38
N GLY A 176 11.39 -1.29 1.93
CA GLY A 176 10.13 -1.14 1.19
C GLY A 176 9.95 0.17 0.40
N GLY A 177 10.96 1.00 0.19
CA GLY A 177 10.85 2.22 -0.62
C GLY A 177 11.21 3.51 0.11
N ASN A 178 10.60 4.63 -0.30
CA ASN A 178 10.98 5.98 0.14
C ASN A 178 10.44 6.37 1.52
N GLY A 179 9.58 5.58 2.10
CA GLY A 179 8.99 5.83 3.40
C GLY A 179 8.16 4.65 3.88
N TYR A 180 7.66 4.75 5.10
CA TYR A 180 6.85 3.73 5.75
C TYR A 180 5.62 4.37 6.41
N LEU A 181 4.47 3.74 6.24
CA LEU A 181 3.21 4.12 6.85
C LEU A 181 2.85 3.19 8.02
#